data_d1284181d64231033181e884289df1c5
#
_entry.id   d1284181d64231033181e884289df1c5
#
_cell.length_a   1.000
_cell.length_b   1.000
_cell.length_c   1.000
_cell.angle_alpha   90.00
_cell.angle_beta   90.00
_cell.angle_gamma   90.00
#
_symmetry.space_group_name_H-M   'P 1'
#
loop_
_entity.id
_entity.type
_entity.pdbx_description
1 polymer ?
#
loop_
_entity_poly.entity_id
_entity_poly.type
_entity_poly.pdbx_seq_one_letter_code
_entity_poly.pdbx_strand_id
1 'polypeptide(L)'
;MKARVTVNVGLALLWATLVAAQLVPPAPQYAPPTVSTTLADARKLIDAGQPRAAIEKLQTIEEHGNPLVEELLGVAYYHANDPSLAIAHLTGTIARLAPASLERREAVQVLGLSHYLAGHLAESIPYLEEVRPLVPDDIKLAYVLGMAYAQTRQPDKARDSFARTFQVAPGSAAAHLITGQMMNRLELEDLAETELKAAVQKDPKLPEAHYLLAQIAIFRSRLDEGLALLREELAINPAHAMALYRIGDVYSRQLKWDAAIAVLQQSLWINPYFSGPYILLGKAYSRTNQLEAAEDMLRRAIQYDPNNKSAHYLLAQLLQQTGRSDEAKREFAIAERLQGDVVK
;
A
#
# COMPACT_ATOMS: atom_id res chain seq x y z
N MET A 1 19.61 -7.00 6.65
CA MET A 1 19.23 -7.40 5.27
C MET A 1 17.90 -6.71 4.98
N LYS A 2 17.91 -5.72 4.09
CA LYS A 2 16.70 -4.93 3.76
C LYS A 2 15.90 -5.70 2.71
N ALA A 3 14.79 -6.31 3.10
CA ALA A 3 13.83 -6.88 2.18
C ALA A 3 13.13 -5.72 1.45
N ARG A 4 13.32 -5.63 0.14
CA ARG A 4 12.51 -4.74 -0.71
C ARG A 4 11.13 -5.37 -0.82
N VAL A 5 10.15 -4.79 -0.16
CA VAL A 5 8.74 -5.08 -0.42
C VAL A 5 8.40 -4.42 -1.75
N THR A 6 8.39 -5.20 -2.81
CA THR A 6 7.78 -4.80 -4.08
C THR A 6 6.28 -4.79 -3.88
N VAL A 7 5.72 -3.61 -3.64
CA VAL A 7 4.27 -3.40 -3.70
C VAL A 7 3.87 -3.50 -5.17
N ASN A 8 3.47 -4.69 -5.58
CA ASN A 8 2.85 -4.92 -6.88
C ASN A 8 1.39 -4.42 -6.80
N VAL A 9 1.22 -3.09 -6.84
CA VAL A 9 -0.09 -2.48 -7.01
C VAL A 9 -0.42 -2.62 -8.49
N GLY A 10 -1.30 -3.57 -8.81
CA GLY A 10 -1.85 -3.72 -10.15
C GLY A 10 -2.59 -2.46 -10.60
N LEU A 11 -1.85 -1.50 -11.15
CA LEU A 11 -2.36 -0.24 -11.71
C LEU A 11 -2.93 -0.42 -13.13
N ALA A 12 -3.23 -1.65 -13.53
CA ALA A 12 -3.65 -1.96 -14.91
C ALA A 12 -5.10 -1.56 -15.27
N LEU A 13 -5.87 -0.91 -14.39
CA LEU A 13 -7.31 -0.70 -14.62
C LEU A 13 -7.77 0.77 -14.55
N LEU A 14 -6.90 1.73 -14.84
CA LEU A 14 -7.19 3.13 -14.50
C LEU A 14 -7.40 4.09 -15.70
N TRP A 15 -7.68 3.61 -16.91
CA TRP A 15 -7.70 4.48 -18.11
C TRP A 15 -8.96 4.40 -18.95
N ALA A 16 -10.10 4.47 -18.39
CA ALA A 16 -11.31 4.58 -19.20
C ALA A 16 -12.25 5.66 -18.68
N THR A 17 -11.85 6.90 -18.68
CA THR A 17 -12.74 8.06 -18.85
C THR A 17 -11.95 9.36 -18.71
N LEU A 18 -11.17 9.73 -19.74
CA LEU A 18 -10.99 11.16 -20.00
C LEU A 18 -12.19 11.60 -20.83
N VAL A 19 -13.11 12.29 -20.20
CA VAL A 19 -14.21 12.96 -20.90
C VAL A 19 -13.59 13.94 -21.88
N ALA A 20 -13.75 13.65 -23.16
CA ALA A 20 -13.42 14.55 -24.24
C ALA A 20 -14.26 15.83 -24.12
N ALA A 21 -13.75 16.85 -23.48
CA ALA A 21 -14.17 18.20 -23.77
C ALA A 21 -13.73 18.45 -25.21
N GLN A 22 -14.70 18.57 -26.14
CA GLN A 22 -14.48 18.82 -27.54
C GLN A 22 -13.82 20.19 -27.72
N LEU A 23 -12.51 20.25 -27.59
CA LEU A 23 -11.67 21.24 -28.25
C LEU A 23 -11.01 20.47 -29.39
N VAL A 24 -11.46 20.78 -30.63
CA VAL A 24 -10.80 20.30 -31.85
C VAL A 24 -9.33 20.73 -31.73
N PRO A 25 -8.38 19.79 -31.59
CA PRO A 25 -6.98 20.16 -31.52
C PRO A 25 -6.60 20.80 -32.86
N PRO A 26 -5.78 21.87 -32.88
CA PRO A 26 -5.18 22.34 -34.13
C PRO A 26 -4.46 21.14 -34.76
N ALA A 27 -4.70 20.93 -36.04
CA ALA A 27 -4.04 19.85 -36.79
C ALA A 27 -2.53 19.93 -36.56
N PRO A 28 -1.85 18.79 -36.32
CA PRO A 28 -0.41 18.75 -36.03
C PRO A 28 0.36 19.42 -37.15
N GLN A 29 0.99 20.57 -36.84
CA GLN A 29 1.63 21.46 -37.86
C GLN A 29 2.91 20.87 -38.47
N TYR A 30 3.33 19.66 -38.07
CA TYR A 30 4.69 19.18 -38.35
C TYR A 30 4.79 17.78 -38.99
N ALA A 31 3.70 17.03 -39.13
CA ALA A 31 3.78 15.69 -39.69
C ALA A 31 3.38 15.69 -41.19
N PRO A 32 4.20 15.13 -42.07
CA PRO A 32 3.77 14.82 -43.43
C PRO A 32 2.59 13.83 -43.39
N PRO A 33 1.72 13.79 -44.42
CA PRO A 33 0.47 12.99 -44.40
C PRO A 33 0.66 11.51 -43.98
N THR A 34 1.78 10.90 -44.38
CA THR A 34 2.14 9.51 -44.00
C THR A 34 2.45 9.35 -42.53
N VAL A 35 3.21 10.27 -41.93
CA VAL A 35 3.52 10.29 -40.49
C VAL A 35 2.26 10.52 -39.67
N SER A 36 1.41 11.48 -40.10
CA SER A 36 0.15 11.76 -39.39
C SER A 36 -0.79 10.55 -39.35
N THR A 37 -0.89 9.78 -40.43
CA THR A 37 -1.72 8.56 -40.44
C THR A 37 -1.16 7.50 -39.50
N THR A 38 0.15 7.32 -39.48
CA THR A 38 0.81 6.32 -38.57
C THR A 38 0.64 6.72 -37.10
N LEU A 39 0.78 8.01 -36.76
CA LEU A 39 0.52 8.53 -35.43
C LEU A 39 -0.93 8.27 -34.98
N ALA A 40 -1.90 8.57 -35.82
CA ALA A 40 -3.32 8.37 -35.53
C ALA A 40 -3.64 6.85 -35.27
N ASP A 41 -3.04 5.98 -36.07
CA ASP A 41 -3.22 4.54 -35.90
C ASP A 41 -2.53 4.02 -34.63
N ALA A 42 -1.31 4.51 -34.31
CA ALA A 42 -0.61 4.15 -33.09
C ALA A 42 -1.41 4.61 -31.84
N ARG A 43 -2.01 5.80 -31.88
CA ARG A 43 -2.90 6.28 -30.81
C ARG A 43 -4.08 5.31 -30.61
N LYS A 44 -4.74 4.88 -31.68
CA LYS A 44 -5.83 3.89 -31.58
C LYS A 44 -5.39 2.58 -30.97
N LEU A 45 -4.16 2.12 -31.27
CA LEU A 45 -3.60 0.91 -30.68
C LEU A 45 -3.35 1.08 -29.17
N ILE A 46 -2.83 2.23 -28.72
CA ILE A 46 -2.66 2.55 -27.31
C ILE A 46 -4.02 2.54 -26.60
N ASP A 47 -5.01 3.24 -27.15
CA ASP A 47 -6.37 3.34 -26.62
C ASP A 47 -7.06 1.96 -26.54
N ALA A 48 -6.72 1.06 -27.47
CA ALA A 48 -7.19 -0.32 -27.49
C ALA A 48 -6.42 -1.27 -26.53
N GLY A 49 -5.47 -0.75 -25.73
CA GLY A 49 -4.66 -1.54 -24.82
C GLY A 49 -3.60 -2.42 -25.52
N GLN A 50 -3.16 -2.02 -26.70
CA GLN A 50 -2.14 -2.71 -27.51
C GLN A 50 -0.86 -1.86 -27.64
N PRO A 51 -0.21 -1.49 -26.54
CA PRO A 51 0.92 -0.54 -26.60
C PRO A 51 2.14 -1.10 -27.34
N ARG A 52 2.37 -2.41 -27.29
CA ARG A 52 3.50 -3.01 -28.04
C ARG A 52 3.33 -2.90 -29.55
N ALA A 53 2.12 -3.13 -30.07
CA ALA A 53 1.83 -2.95 -31.47
C ALA A 53 1.94 -1.46 -31.90
N ALA A 54 1.60 -0.53 -31.00
CA ALA A 54 1.81 0.89 -31.23
C ALA A 54 3.31 1.23 -31.33
N ILE A 55 4.15 0.68 -30.45
CA ILE A 55 5.61 0.86 -30.46
C ILE A 55 6.18 0.36 -31.79
N GLU A 56 5.87 -0.88 -32.18
CA GLU A 56 6.33 -1.46 -33.45
C GLU A 56 5.96 -0.56 -34.64
N LYS A 57 4.72 -0.07 -34.65
CA LYS A 57 4.23 0.83 -35.72
C LYS A 57 4.95 2.17 -35.73
N LEU A 58 5.20 2.78 -34.58
CA LEU A 58 5.91 4.06 -34.46
C LEU A 58 7.37 3.95 -34.88
N GLN A 59 8.02 2.82 -34.60
CA GLN A 59 9.40 2.55 -34.99
C GLN A 59 9.60 2.40 -36.50
N THR A 60 8.54 2.25 -37.30
CA THR A 60 8.64 2.26 -38.77
C THR A 60 8.80 3.65 -39.35
N ILE A 61 8.64 4.72 -38.55
CA ILE A 61 8.77 6.10 -39.00
C ILE A 61 10.25 6.45 -39.09
N GLU A 62 10.70 6.79 -40.31
CA GLU A 62 12.12 7.15 -40.57
C GLU A 62 12.50 8.56 -40.06
N GLU A 63 11.54 9.38 -39.72
CA GLU A 63 11.73 10.76 -39.23
C GLU A 63 12.16 10.75 -37.77
N HIS A 64 13.43 10.42 -37.54
CA HIS A 64 14.01 10.35 -36.19
C HIS A 64 13.98 11.70 -35.48
N GLY A 65 13.52 11.70 -34.24
CA GLY A 65 13.47 12.91 -33.43
C GLY A 65 12.27 13.82 -33.66
N ASN A 66 11.24 13.40 -34.41
CA ASN A 66 9.98 14.12 -34.46
C ASN A 66 9.32 14.13 -33.05
N PRO A 67 9.02 15.31 -32.48
CA PRO A 67 8.52 15.39 -31.12
C PRO A 67 7.19 14.68 -30.89
N LEU A 68 6.32 14.58 -31.92
CA LEU A 68 5.05 13.84 -31.79
C LEU A 68 5.25 12.32 -31.80
N VAL A 69 6.26 11.84 -32.55
CA VAL A 69 6.64 10.42 -32.54
C VAL A 69 7.24 10.05 -31.21
N GLU A 70 8.18 10.85 -30.70
CA GLU A 70 8.82 10.63 -29.42
C GLU A 70 7.82 10.68 -28.26
N GLU A 71 6.88 11.63 -28.29
CA GLU A 71 5.79 11.72 -27.30
C GLU A 71 4.98 10.42 -27.30
N LEU A 72 4.51 9.99 -28.46
CA LEU A 72 3.64 8.82 -28.54
C LEU A 72 4.36 7.52 -28.24
N LEU A 73 5.67 7.41 -28.55
CA LEU A 73 6.54 6.32 -28.09
C LEU A 73 6.63 6.30 -26.57
N GLY A 74 6.87 7.43 -25.93
CA GLY A 74 6.93 7.53 -24.48
C GLY A 74 5.61 7.11 -23.81
N VAL A 75 4.47 7.56 -24.36
CA VAL A 75 3.14 7.13 -23.90
C VAL A 75 2.96 5.61 -24.08
N ALA A 76 3.33 5.07 -25.23
CA ALA A 76 3.22 3.65 -25.52
C ALA A 76 4.11 2.80 -24.59
N TYR A 77 5.34 3.21 -24.32
CA TYR A 77 6.23 2.52 -23.36
C TYR A 77 5.69 2.56 -21.93
N TYR A 78 5.11 3.67 -21.49
CA TYR A 78 4.45 3.75 -20.20
C TYR A 78 3.32 2.71 -20.10
N HIS A 79 2.45 2.62 -21.11
CA HIS A 79 1.37 1.63 -21.15
C HIS A 79 1.87 0.19 -21.32
N ALA A 80 3.06 0.00 -21.91
CA ALA A 80 3.75 -1.29 -21.96
C ALA A 80 4.43 -1.68 -20.62
N ASN A 81 4.29 -0.83 -19.58
CA ASN A 81 4.94 -1.00 -18.26
C ASN A 81 6.47 -0.93 -18.32
N ASP A 82 7.00 -0.10 -19.22
CA ASP A 82 8.42 0.24 -19.32
C ASP A 82 8.64 1.73 -19.01
N PRO A 83 8.65 2.12 -17.74
CA PRO A 83 8.81 3.51 -17.34
C PRO A 83 10.17 4.09 -17.71
N SER A 84 11.21 3.26 -17.82
CA SER A 84 12.56 3.73 -18.16
C SER A 84 12.63 4.23 -19.60
N LEU A 85 12.07 3.49 -20.54
CA LEU A 85 11.99 3.92 -21.92
C LEU A 85 11.04 5.09 -22.10
N ALA A 86 9.90 5.11 -21.37
CA ALA A 86 9.01 6.27 -21.37
C ALA A 86 9.74 7.55 -20.93
N ILE A 87 10.53 7.52 -19.87
CA ILE A 87 11.35 8.65 -19.40
C ILE A 87 12.36 9.06 -20.49
N ALA A 88 13.04 8.11 -21.13
CA ALA A 88 14.03 8.40 -22.14
C ALA A 88 13.45 9.16 -23.34
N HIS A 89 12.27 8.76 -23.81
CA HIS A 89 11.58 9.40 -24.93
C HIS A 89 10.99 10.77 -24.57
N LEU A 90 10.45 10.95 -23.34
CA LEU A 90 9.69 12.14 -22.98
C LEU A 90 10.55 13.29 -22.45
N THR A 91 11.66 13.01 -21.74
CA THR A 91 12.44 14.06 -21.04
C THR A 91 12.89 15.19 -21.96
N GLY A 92 13.47 14.88 -23.13
CA GLY A 92 13.90 15.88 -24.10
C GLY A 92 12.79 16.39 -25.01
N THR A 93 11.65 15.70 -25.04
CA THR A 93 10.54 15.95 -25.97
C THR A 93 9.59 17.03 -25.47
N ILE A 94 9.33 17.10 -24.17
CA ILE A 94 8.38 18.05 -23.58
C ILE A 94 8.69 19.50 -23.96
N ALA A 95 9.95 19.92 -23.98
CA ALA A 95 10.37 21.27 -24.31
C ALA A 95 10.14 21.64 -25.82
N ARG A 96 9.96 20.61 -26.65
CA ARG A 96 9.79 20.75 -28.11
C ARG A 96 8.33 20.69 -28.55
N LEU A 97 7.43 20.30 -27.65
CA LEU A 97 5.99 20.28 -27.87
C LEU A 97 5.40 21.68 -27.62
N ALA A 98 4.31 22.02 -28.33
CA ALA A 98 3.64 23.31 -28.15
C ALA A 98 3.14 23.45 -26.67
N PRO A 99 3.40 24.58 -26.00
CA PRO A 99 3.17 24.73 -24.56
C PRO A 99 1.75 24.43 -24.07
N ALA A 100 0.74 24.70 -24.90
CA ALA A 100 -0.67 24.50 -24.56
C ALA A 100 -1.30 23.26 -25.23
N SER A 101 -0.50 22.44 -25.93
CA SER A 101 -1.03 21.26 -26.62
C SER A 101 -1.44 20.14 -25.69
N LEU A 102 -2.33 19.28 -26.17
CA LEU A 102 -2.75 18.08 -25.47
C LEU A 102 -1.59 17.09 -25.33
N GLU A 103 -0.78 16.97 -26.36
CA GLU A 103 0.38 16.08 -26.41
C GLU A 103 1.40 16.47 -25.33
N ARG A 104 1.68 17.79 -25.16
CA ARG A 104 2.57 18.23 -24.09
C ARG A 104 2.01 17.91 -22.72
N ARG A 105 0.72 18.13 -22.51
CA ARG A 105 0.06 17.82 -21.23
C ARG A 105 0.15 16.33 -20.90
N GLU A 106 -0.16 15.47 -21.89
CA GLU A 106 -0.05 14.03 -21.75
C GLU A 106 1.39 13.60 -21.50
N ALA A 107 2.34 14.14 -22.27
CA ALA A 107 3.76 13.86 -22.07
C ALA A 107 4.25 14.21 -20.67
N VAL A 108 3.86 15.37 -20.12
CA VAL A 108 4.21 15.79 -18.75
C VAL A 108 3.60 14.84 -17.72
N GLN A 109 2.33 14.49 -17.87
CA GLN A 109 1.65 13.56 -16.98
C GLN A 109 2.30 12.19 -17.01
N VAL A 110 2.53 11.65 -18.20
CA VAL A 110 3.14 10.32 -18.37
C VAL A 110 4.59 10.30 -17.88
N LEU A 111 5.36 11.38 -18.11
CA LEU A 111 6.72 11.48 -17.60
C LEU A 111 6.73 11.48 -16.06
N GLY A 112 5.86 12.27 -15.44
CA GLY A 112 5.72 12.29 -13.98
C GLY A 112 5.33 10.92 -13.40
N LEU A 113 4.37 10.23 -14.02
CA LEU A 113 3.95 8.89 -13.62
C LEU A 113 5.05 7.85 -13.86
N SER A 114 5.82 7.97 -14.96
CA SER A 114 6.95 7.08 -15.26
C SER A 114 8.07 7.23 -14.23
N HIS A 115 8.41 8.47 -13.85
CA HIS A 115 9.34 8.71 -12.75
C HIS A 115 8.86 8.09 -11.44
N TYR A 116 7.56 8.23 -11.12
CA TYR A 116 6.97 7.61 -9.93
C TYR A 116 7.12 6.07 -9.96
N LEU A 117 6.78 5.42 -11.07
CA LEU A 117 6.90 3.97 -11.23
C LEU A 117 8.35 3.47 -11.20
N ALA A 118 9.28 4.27 -11.70
CA ALA A 118 10.71 3.99 -11.65
C ALA A 118 11.33 4.22 -10.24
N GLY A 119 10.55 4.75 -9.27
CA GLY A 119 11.03 5.07 -7.93
C GLY A 119 11.79 6.41 -7.84
N HIS A 120 11.80 7.20 -8.92
CA HIS A 120 12.39 8.54 -8.97
C HIS A 120 11.38 9.57 -8.44
N LEU A 121 11.05 9.46 -7.14
CA LEU A 121 9.91 10.17 -6.54
C LEU A 121 10.10 11.69 -6.53
N ALA A 122 11.30 12.16 -6.26
CA ALA A 122 11.60 13.60 -6.23
C ALA A 122 11.44 14.23 -7.62
N GLU A 123 11.85 13.52 -8.65
CA GLU A 123 11.74 13.94 -10.06
C GLU A 123 10.31 13.87 -10.57
N SER A 124 9.49 12.96 -10.04
CA SER A 124 8.09 12.82 -10.47
C SER A 124 7.22 14.01 -10.05
N ILE A 125 7.48 14.56 -8.86
CA ILE A 125 6.63 15.58 -8.22
C ILE A 125 6.42 16.81 -9.11
N PRO A 126 7.45 17.50 -9.63
CA PRO A 126 7.25 18.73 -10.40
C PRO A 126 6.39 18.53 -11.65
N TYR A 127 6.52 17.40 -12.33
CA TYR A 127 5.67 17.09 -13.50
C TYR A 127 4.21 16.86 -13.12
N LEU A 128 3.98 16.12 -12.04
CA LEU A 128 2.62 15.86 -11.56
C LEU A 128 1.97 17.10 -10.95
N GLU A 129 2.75 17.98 -10.29
CA GLU A 129 2.29 19.29 -9.81
C GLU A 129 1.89 20.22 -10.99
N GLU A 130 2.59 20.17 -12.11
CA GLU A 130 2.27 20.96 -13.31
C GLU A 130 0.90 20.57 -13.90
N VAL A 131 0.60 19.27 -13.89
CA VAL A 131 -0.66 18.75 -14.45
C VAL A 131 -1.84 18.92 -13.50
N ARG A 132 -1.62 18.85 -12.20
CA ARG A 132 -2.67 18.86 -11.17
C ARG A 132 -3.72 19.97 -11.31
N PRO A 133 -3.38 21.23 -11.61
CA PRO A 133 -4.37 22.30 -11.78
C PRO A 133 -5.29 22.11 -12.99
N LEU A 134 -4.87 21.32 -13.97
CA LEU A 134 -5.62 21.04 -15.19
C LEU A 134 -6.64 19.92 -15.00
N VAL A 135 -6.46 19.09 -13.98
CA VAL A 135 -7.32 17.94 -13.63
C VAL A 135 -7.58 17.91 -12.12
N PRO A 136 -8.23 18.94 -11.56
CA PRO A 136 -8.38 19.11 -10.12
C PRO A 136 -9.14 17.97 -9.42
N ASP A 137 -10.01 17.28 -10.16
CA ASP A 137 -10.85 16.19 -9.68
C ASP A 137 -10.25 14.81 -9.92
N ASP A 138 -9.03 14.73 -10.44
CA ASP A 138 -8.32 13.45 -10.61
C ASP A 138 -7.81 12.96 -9.25
N ILE A 139 -8.63 12.14 -8.59
CA ILE A 139 -8.33 11.52 -7.30
C ILE A 139 -7.13 10.56 -7.38
N LYS A 140 -6.84 10.01 -8.56
CA LYS A 140 -5.72 9.08 -8.78
C LYS A 140 -4.40 9.83 -8.83
N LEU A 141 -4.37 10.95 -9.55
CA LEU A 141 -3.23 11.85 -9.55
C LEU A 141 -2.98 12.40 -8.13
N ALA A 142 -4.04 12.78 -7.41
CA ALA A 142 -3.92 13.22 -6.02
C ALA A 142 -3.33 12.11 -5.13
N TYR A 143 -3.75 10.86 -5.29
CA TYR A 143 -3.19 9.73 -4.55
C TYR A 143 -1.71 9.51 -4.85
N VAL A 144 -1.32 9.49 -6.13
CA VAL A 144 0.09 9.32 -6.54
C VAL A 144 0.96 10.44 -5.97
N LEU A 145 0.51 11.69 -6.06
CA LEU A 145 1.20 12.83 -5.43
C LEU A 145 1.31 12.66 -3.92
N GLY A 146 0.23 12.24 -3.25
CA GLY A 146 0.24 11.98 -1.81
C GLY A 146 1.29 10.94 -1.42
N MET A 147 1.38 9.87 -2.18
CA MET A 147 2.39 8.82 -1.96
C MET A 147 3.82 9.30 -2.25
N ALA A 148 4.02 10.10 -3.30
CA ALA A 148 5.32 10.67 -3.61
C ALA A 148 5.77 11.67 -2.53
N TYR A 149 4.88 12.56 -2.07
CA TYR A 149 5.17 13.48 -0.98
C TYR A 149 5.47 12.76 0.35
N ALA A 150 4.69 11.71 0.69
CA ALA A 150 4.94 10.96 1.91
C ALA A 150 6.34 10.34 1.89
N GLN A 151 6.71 9.67 0.80
CA GLN A 151 8.00 9.00 0.66
C GLN A 151 9.18 10.00 0.57
N THR A 152 8.95 11.22 0.04
CA THR A 152 9.93 12.31 0.03
C THR A 152 9.88 13.18 1.31
N ARG A 153 9.16 12.70 2.35
CA ARG A 153 9.06 13.32 3.68
C ARG A 153 8.49 14.73 3.68
N GLN A 154 7.47 14.97 2.86
CA GLN A 154 6.70 16.21 2.77
C GLN A 154 5.27 16.00 3.36
N PRO A 155 5.09 15.86 4.70
CA PRO A 155 3.84 15.40 5.30
C PRO A 155 2.66 16.33 5.02
N ASP A 156 2.86 17.64 5.02
CA ASP A 156 1.76 18.59 4.78
C ASP A 156 1.19 18.47 3.37
N LYS A 157 2.06 18.38 2.35
CA LYS A 157 1.61 18.17 0.97
C LYS A 157 0.99 16.78 0.76
N ALA A 158 1.52 15.76 1.44
CA ALA A 158 0.95 14.42 1.44
C ALA A 158 -0.48 14.45 2.00
N ARG A 159 -0.67 15.11 3.15
CA ARG A 159 -1.98 15.25 3.79
C ARG A 159 -3.00 15.97 2.90
N ASP A 160 -2.63 17.07 2.28
CA ASP A 160 -3.51 17.81 1.37
C ASP A 160 -3.90 16.95 0.15
N SER A 161 -2.97 16.16 -0.35
CA SER A 161 -3.21 15.24 -1.47
C SER A 161 -4.12 14.08 -1.07
N PHE A 162 -3.89 13.45 0.08
CA PHE A 162 -4.77 12.40 0.61
C PHE A 162 -6.15 12.95 0.99
N ALA A 163 -6.22 14.17 1.55
CA ALA A 163 -7.53 14.80 1.84
C ALA A 163 -8.40 14.91 0.58
N ARG A 164 -7.80 15.30 -0.56
CA ARG A 164 -8.49 15.31 -1.86
C ARG A 164 -8.87 13.91 -2.33
N THR A 165 -7.93 12.96 -2.26
CA THR A 165 -8.15 11.56 -2.66
C THR A 165 -9.35 10.95 -1.96
N PHE A 166 -9.45 11.17 -0.64
CA PHE A 166 -10.48 10.57 0.20
C PHE A 166 -11.66 11.51 0.48
N GLN A 167 -11.68 12.68 -0.18
CA GLN A 167 -12.77 13.67 -0.10
C GLN A 167 -13.11 14.10 1.34
N VAL A 168 -12.07 14.27 2.17
CA VAL A 168 -12.19 14.81 3.53
C VAL A 168 -11.68 16.25 3.58
N ALA A 169 -12.13 17.01 4.58
CA ALA A 169 -11.67 18.39 4.73
C ALA A 169 -10.16 18.44 5.00
N PRO A 170 -9.38 19.26 4.25
CA PRO A 170 -7.96 19.45 4.50
C PRO A 170 -7.68 19.85 5.97
N GLY A 171 -6.68 19.23 6.58
CA GLY A 171 -6.32 19.49 7.98
C GLY A 171 -7.34 19.02 9.03
N SER A 172 -8.38 18.26 8.65
CA SER A 172 -9.31 17.61 9.60
C SER A 172 -8.62 16.45 10.33
N ALA A 173 -9.22 16.00 11.43
CA ALA A 173 -8.78 14.80 12.14
C ALA A 173 -8.72 13.57 11.20
N ALA A 174 -9.73 13.43 10.32
CA ALA A 174 -9.76 12.37 9.32
C ALA A 174 -8.61 12.46 8.32
N ALA A 175 -8.24 13.67 7.85
CA ALA A 175 -7.10 13.86 6.95
C ALA A 175 -5.78 13.44 7.62
N HIS A 176 -5.57 13.82 8.87
CA HIS A 176 -4.41 13.40 9.67
C HIS A 176 -4.39 11.88 9.89
N LEU A 177 -5.54 11.27 10.22
CA LEU A 177 -5.65 9.81 10.40
C LEU A 177 -5.26 9.06 9.13
N ILE A 178 -5.83 9.43 7.98
CA ILE A 178 -5.55 8.82 6.68
C ILE A 178 -4.06 8.96 6.34
N THR A 179 -3.50 10.16 6.53
CA THR A 179 -2.09 10.42 6.25
C THR A 179 -1.18 9.58 7.14
N GLY A 180 -1.45 9.54 8.44
CA GLY A 180 -0.71 8.69 9.38
C GLY A 180 -0.80 7.21 9.03
N GLN A 181 -1.99 6.74 8.62
CA GLN A 181 -2.18 5.36 8.16
C GLN A 181 -1.37 5.04 6.90
N MET A 182 -1.35 5.95 5.91
CA MET A 182 -0.56 5.78 4.69
C MET A 182 0.94 5.79 4.99
N MET A 183 1.41 6.69 5.84
CA MET A 183 2.81 6.76 6.26
C MET A 183 3.23 5.52 7.05
N ASN A 184 2.36 4.98 7.91
CA ASN A 184 2.64 3.73 8.62
C ASN A 184 2.79 2.54 7.67
N ARG A 185 1.98 2.46 6.61
CA ARG A 185 2.13 1.44 5.55
C ARG A 185 3.44 1.57 4.76
N LEU A 186 3.98 2.78 4.69
CA LEU A 186 5.28 3.07 4.05
C LEU A 186 6.46 2.93 5.01
N GLU A 187 6.25 2.42 6.22
CA GLU A 187 7.27 2.28 7.27
C GLU A 187 7.90 3.62 7.68
N LEU A 188 7.17 4.73 7.52
CA LEU A 188 7.56 6.08 7.94
C LEU A 188 6.98 6.39 9.32
N GLU A 189 7.35 5.59 10.31
CA GLU A 189 6.71 5.54 11.62
C GLU A 189 6.78 6.87 12.39
N ASP A 190 7.86 7.63 12.26
CA ASP A 190 8.03 8.93 12.92
C ASP A 190 7.02 9.98 12.39
N LEU A 191 6.81 9.99 11.07
CA LEU A 191 5.82 10.85 10.43
C LEU A 191 4.40 10.35 10.71
N ALA A 192 4.19 9.03 10.66
CA ALA A 192 2.91 8.42 11.00
C ALA A 192 2.49 8.75 12.43
N GLU A 193 3.40 8.61 13.41
CA GLU A 193 3.12 8.94 14.81
C GLU A 193 2.76 10.42 14.98
N THR A 194 3.43 11.32 14.27
CA THR A 194 3.14 12.75 14.31
C THR A 194 1.74 13.06 13.77
N GLU A 195 1.40 12.51 12.62
CA GLU A 195 0.08 12.71 12.00
C GLU A 195 -1.04 12.09 12.86
N LEU A 196 -0.84 10.90 13.40
CA LEU A 196 -1.83 10.25 14.27
C LEU A 196 -2.05 11.00 15.58
N LYS A 197 -1.00 11.56 16.19
CA LYS A 197 -1.12 12.43 17.37
C LYS A 197 -1.93 13.68 17.04
N ALA A 198 -1.70 14.29 15.89
CA ALA A 198 -2.50 15.43 15.44
C ALA A 198 -3.98 15.04 15.19
N ALA A 199 -4.25 13.84 14.67
CA ALA A 199 -5.60 13.33 14.53
C ALA A 199 -6.32 13.24 15.89
N VAL A 200 -5.70 12.61 16.88
CA VAL A 200 -6.23 12.47 18.25
C VAL A 200 -6.41 13.83 18.93
N GLN A 201 -5.46 14.75 18.74
CA GLN A 201 -5.56 16.11 19.31
C GLN A 201 -6.78 16.87 18.76
N LYS A 202 -7.10 16.68 17.49
CA LYS A 202 -8.26 17.33 16.84
C LYS A 202 -9.59 16.65 17.18
N ASP A 203 -9.58 15.34 17.25
CA ASP A 203 -10.75 14.53 17.64
C ASP A 203 -10.29 13.35 18.51
N PRO A 204 -10.36 13.50 19.84
CA PRO A 204 -9.97 12.42 20.76
C PRO A 204 -10.88 11.18 20.70
N LYS A 205 -12.04 11.27 20.03
CA LYS A 205 -12.97 10.15 19.85
C LYS A 205 -12.95 9.57 18.44
N LEU A 206 -11.97 9.97 17.61
CA LEU A 206 -11.83 9.43 16.26
C LEU A 206 -11.45 7.95 16.32
N PRO A 207 -12.30 7.04 15.84
CA PRO A 207 -11.98 5.61 15.82
C PRO A 207 -10.70 5.32 15.04
N GLU A 208 -10.00 4.23 15.39
CA GLU A 208 -8.75 3.75 14.79
C GLU A 208 -7.50 4.60 15.13
N ALA A 209 -7.63 5.86 15.53
CA ALA A 209 -6.47 6.72 15.73
C ALA A 209 -5.60 6.25 16.91
N HIS A 210 -6.22 5.93 18.04
CA HIS A 210 -5.53 5.39 19.22
C HIS A 210 -4.96 3.99 18.95
N TYR A 211 -5.69 3.15 18.20
CA TYR A 211 -5.22 1.82 17.83
C TYR A 211 -3.95 1.87 16.97
N LEU A 212 -3.89 2.75 15.97
CA LEU A 212 -2.71 2.91 15.12
C LEU A 212 -1.51 3.46 15.90
N LEU A 213 -1.72 4.43 16.78
CA LEU A 213 -0.68 4.92 17.70
C LEU A 213 -0.16 3.79 18.61
N ALA A 214 -1.06 2.97 19.13
CA ALA A 214 -0.69 1.84 19.96
C ALA A 214 0.16 0.82 19.21
N GLN A 215 -0.12 0.56 17.94
CA GLN A 215 0.70 -0.32 17.11
C GLN A 215 2.13 0.19 17.00
N ILE A 216 2.32 1.48 16.75
CA ILE A 216 3.65 2.11 16.68
C ILE A 216 4.34 2.03 18.05
N ALA A 217 3.63 2.33 19.14
CA ALA A 217 4.19 2.24 20.49
C ALA A 217 4.65 0.82 20.84
N ILE A 218 3.84 -0.20 20.54
CA ILE A 218 4.16 -1.61 20.77
C ILE A 218 5.36 -2.06 19.92
N PHE A 219 5.39 -1.67 18.66
CA PHE A 219 6.51 -1.97 17.76
C PHE A 219 7.83 -1.39 18.30
N ARG A 220 7.79 -0.18 18.85
CA ARG A 220 8.92 0.49 19.52
C ARG A 220 9.15 0.01 20.95
N SER A 221 8.54 -1.08 21.36
CA SER A 221 8.63 -1.66 22.71
C SER A 221 8.16 -0.74 23.85
N ARG A 222 7.39 0.30 23.54
CA ARG A 222 6.72 1.18 24.52
C ARG A 222 5.40 0.54 24.98
N LEU A 223 5.50 -0.61 25.66
CA LEU A 223 4.35 -1.49 25.90
C LEU A 223 3.27 -0.85 26.77
N ASP A 224 3.65 -0.11 27.82
CA ASP A 224 2.68 0.53 28.73
C ASP A 224 1.92 1.68 28.03
N GLU A 225 2.59 2.46 27.20
CA GLU A 225 1.96 3.47 26.35
C GLU A 225 0.98 2.81 25.35
N GLY A 226 1.42 1.72 24.71
CA GLY A 226 0.56 0.95 23.81
C GLY A 226 -0.71 0.43 24.51
N LEU A 227 -0.59 -0.08 25.74
CA LEU A 227 -1.75 -0.51 26.54
C LEU A 227 -2.70 0.63 26.88
N ALA A 228 -2.17 1.81 27.24
CA ALA A 228 -3.02 2.98 27.52
C ALA A 228 -3.83 3.38 26.29
N LEU A 229 -3.16 3.53 25.12
CA LEU A 229 -3.80 3.86 23.86
C LEU A 229 -4.84 2.82 23.42
N LEU A 230 -4.57 1.51 23.58
CA LEU A 230 -5.55 0.47 23.26
C LEU A 230 -6.81 0.56 24.14
N ARG A 231 -6.65 0.94 25.42
CA ARG A 231 -7.80 1.14 26.32
C ARG A 231 -8.63 2.37 25.90
N GLU A 232 -7.98 3.44 25.45
CA GLU A 232 -8.67 4.61 24.88
C GLU A 232 -9.46 4.22 23.63
N GLU A 233 -8.87 3.43 22.73
CA GLU A 233 -9.61 2.89 21.57
C GLU A 233 -10.82 2.06 21.99
N LEU A 234 -10.68 1.18 22.97
CA LEU A 234 -11.79 0.36 23.46
C LEU A 234 -12.87 1.18 24.19
N ALA A 235 -12.53 2.36 24.74
CA ALA A 235 -13.54 3.29 25.27
C ALA A 235 -14.37 3.93 24.16
N ILE A 236 -13.83 4.06 22.97
CA ILE A 236 -14.50 4.58 21.76
C ILE A 236 -15.26 3.44 21.07
N ASN A 237 -14.58 2.31 20.83
CA ASN A 237 -15.11 1.13 20.17
C ASN A 237 -14.90 -0.12 21.04
N PRO A 238 -15.82 -0.47 21.97
CA PRO A 238 -15.69 -1.63 22.83
C PRO A 238 -15.62 -2.98 22.08
N ALA A 239 -16.12 -3.02 20.85
CA ALA A 239 -16.11 -4.22 20.01
C ALA A 239 -14.90 -4.29 19.04
N HIS A 240 -13.81 -3.59 19.34
CA HIS A 240 -12.60 -3.62 18.53
C HIS A 240 -11.76 -4.87 18.82
N ALA A 241 -12.07 -5.98 18.15
CA ALA A 241 -11.42 -7.29 18.36
C ALA A 241 -9.89 -7.24 18.25
N MET A 242 -9.36 -6.45 17.30
CA MET A 242 -7.92 -6.31 17.10
C MET A 242 -7.23 -5.54 18.23
N ALA A 243 -7.90 -4.57 18.86
CA ALA A 243 -7.36 -3.87 20.02
C ALA A 243 -7.25 -4.84 21.22
N LEU A 244 -8.29 -5.66 21.48
CA LEU A 244 -8.25 -6.71 22.49
C LEU A 244 -7.14 -7.73 22.23
N TYR A 245 -6.99 -8.18 20.98
CA TYR A 245 -5.89 -9.06 20.59
C TYR A 245 -4.51 -8.45 20.90
N ARG A 246 -4.31 -7.16 20.56
CA ARG A 246 -3.04 -6.47 20.85
C ARG A 246 -2.79 -6.32 22.34
N ILE A 247 -3.81 -6.07 23.17
CA ILE A 247 -3.67 -6.08 24.62
C ILE A 247 -3.23 -7.47 25.09
N GLY A 248 -3.83 -8.54 24.56
CA GLY A 248 -3.44 -9.91 24.86
C GLY A 248 -2.00 -10.24 24.47
N ASP A 249 -1.52 -9.74 23.32
CA ASP A 249 -0.12 -9.87 22.91
C ASP A 249 0.82 -9.16 23.91
N VAL A 250 0.51 -7.92 24.28
CA VAL A 250 1.32 -7.17 25.26
C VAL A 250 1.35 -7.89 26.63
N TYR A 251 0.20 -8.36 27.13
CA TYR A 251 0.18 -9.13 28.38
C TYR A 251 0.98 -10.43 28.26
N SER A 252 0.93 -11.12 27.12
CA SER A 252 1.75 -12.31 26.87
C SER A 252 3.25 -12.02 26.90
N ARG A 253 3.68 -10.89 26.35
CA ARG A 253 5.08 -10.41 26.42
C ARG A 253 5.49 -10.05 27.84
N GLN A 254 4.55 -9.52 28.64
CA GLN A 254 4.75 -9.22 30.06
C GLN A 254 4.61 -10.45 30.97
N LEU A 255 4.38 -11.64 30.41
CA LEU A 255 4.15 -12.90 31.13
C LEU A 255 2.91 -12.89 32.07
N LYS A 256 1.97 -11.96 31.81
CA LYS A 256 0.69 -11.85 32.56
C LYS A 256 -0.36 -12.75 31.91
N TRP A 257 -0.18 -14.07 32.06
CA TRP A 257 -0.92 -15.08 31.30
C TRP A 257 -2.43 -15.03 31.52
N ASP A 258 -2.89 -14.94 32.79
CA ASP A 258 -4.32 -14.89 33.10
C ASP A 258 -5.01 -13.64 32.50
N ALA A 259 -4.35 -12.51 32.57
CA ALA A 259 -4.85 -11.29 31.95
C ALA A 259 -4.88 -11.41 30.41
N ALA A 260 -3.87 -12.05 29.81
CA ALA A 260 -3.85 -12.33 28.38
C ALA A 260 -5.02 -13.23 27.97
N ILE A 261 -5.26 -14.33 28.70
CA ILE A 261 -6.37 -15.25 28.44
C ILE A 261 -7.70 -14.51 28.45
N ALA A 262 -7.97 -13.72 29.48
CA ALA A 262 -9.23 -13.00 29.63
C ALA A 262 -9.55 -12.09 28.44
N VAL A 263 -8.57 -11.28 27.99
CA VAL A 263 -8.81 -10.33 26.87
C VAL A 263 -8.80 -11.02 25.51
N LEU A 264 -8.04 -12.09 25.32
CA LEU A 264 -8.03 -12.86 24.09
C LEU A 264 -9.34 -13.61 23.86
N GLN A 265 -9.96 -14.13 24.92
CA GLN A 265 -11.30 -14.72 24.86
C GLN A 265 -12.34 -13.68 24.43
N GLN A 266 -12.26 -12.44 24.92
CA GLN A 266 -13.13 -11.34 24.46
C GLN A 266 -12.90 -11.03 22.97
N SER A 267 -11.64 -11.01 22.52
CA SER A 267 -11.32 -10.83 21.10
C SER A 267 -12.00 -11.89 20.23
N LEU A 268 -11.95 -13.16 20.63
CA LEU A 268 -12.58 -14.27 19.92
C LEU A 268 -14.11 -14.24 19.98
N TRP A 269 -14.69 -13.74 21.06
CA TRP A 269 -16.13 -13.55 21.15
C TRP A 269 -16.64 -12.60 20.06
N ILE A 270 -15.84 -11.57 19.74
CA ILE A 270 -16.17 -10.57 18.71
C ILE A 270 -15.84 -11.09 17.31
N ASN A 271 -14.65 -11.68 17.12
CA ASN A 271 -14.22 -12.22 15.84
C ASN A 271 -13.64 -13.64 16.00
N PRO A 272 -14.46 -14.70 15.88
CA PRO A 272 -14.01 -16.09 16.06
C PRO A 272 -13.19 -16.67 14.90
N TYR A 273 -13.09 -15.96 13.77
CA TYR A 273 -12.39 -16.46 12.57
C TYR A 273 -10.93 -16.00 12.46
N PHE A 274 -10.47 -15.19 13.39
CA PHE A 274 -9.11 -14.68 13.40
C PHE A 274 -8.17 -15.63 14.15
N SER A 275 -7.15 -16.22 13.47
CA SER A 275 -6.23 -17.21 14.04
C SER A 275 -5.32 -16.69 15.14
N GLY A 276 -4.96 -15.40 15.12
CA GLY A 276 -4.01 -14.78 16.04
C GLY A 276 -4.31 -14.99 17.54
N PRO A 277 -5.53 -14.68 18.02
CA PRO A 277 -5.90 -14.92 19.42
C PRO A 277 -5.81 -16.40 19.85
N TYR A 278 -6.15 -17.34 18.96
CA TYR A 278 -6.03 -18.78 19.27
C TYR A 278 -4.59 -19.19 19.51
N ILE A 279 -3.63 -18.66 18.73
CA ILE A 279 -2.20 -18.93 18.91
C ILE A 279 -1.72 -18.42 20.27
N LEU A 280 -2.08 -17.19 20.63
CA LEU A 280 -1.69 -16.61 21.92
C LEU A 280 -2.38 -17.29 23.10
N LEU A 281 -3.65 -17.70 22.96
CA LEU A 281 -4.35 -18.51 23.97
C LEU A 281 -3.68 -19.86 24.14
N GLY A 282 -3.34 -20.55 23.06
CA GLY A 282 -2.62 -21.81 23.12
C GLY A 282 -1.29 -21.69 23.86
N LYS A 283 -0.54 -20.62 23.57
CA LYS A 283 0.69 -20.30 24.32
C LYS A 283 0.42 -20.01 25.80
N ALA A 284 -0.59 -19.18 26.11
CA ALA A 284 -0.91 -18.79 27.48
C ALA A 284 -1.40 -19.98 28.30
N TYR A 285 -2.29 -20.82 27.76
CA TYR A 285 -2.75 -22.04 28.41
C TYR A 285 -1.62 -23.06 28.65
N SER A 286 -0.70 -23.20 27.70
CA SER A 286 0.50 -24.04 27.91
C SER A 286 1.36 -23.52 29.06
N ARG A 287 1.53 -22.21 29.18
CA ARG A 287 2.30 -21.58 30.27
C ARG A 287 1.63 -21.66 31.65
N THR A 288 0.31 -21.78 31.69
CA THR A 288 -0.48 -21.96 32.90
C THR A 288 -0.80 -23.42 33.17
N ASN A 289 -0.13 -24.37 32.47
CA ASN A 289 -0.28 -25.82 32.59
C ASN A 289 -1.70 -26.36 32.30
N GLN A 290 -2.47 -25.63 31.45
CA GLN A 290 -3.79 -26.03 30.98
C GLN A 290 -3.62 -26.68 29.60
N LEU A 291 -2.98 -27.87 29.56
CA LEU A 291 -2.42 -28.45 28.31
C LEU A 291 -3.50 -28.84 27.29
N GLU A 292 -4.66 -29.35 27.75
CA GLU A 292 -5.79 -29.73 26.88
C GLU A 292 -6.39 -28.48 26.18
N ALA A 293 -6.61 -27.42 26.97
CA ALA A 293 -7.09 -26.14 26.40
C ALA A 293 -6.08 -25.53 25.42
N ALA A 294 -4.78 -25.66 25.74
CA ALA A 294 -3.72 -25.21 24.84
C ALA A 294 -3.76 -25.94 23.48
N GLU A 295 -3.95 -27.27 23.50
CA GLU A 295 -4.04 -28.06 22.28
C GLU A 295 -5.27 -27.68 21.44
N ASP A 296 -6.45 -27.54 22.07
CA ASP A 296 -7.68 -27.12 21.36
C ASP A 296 -7.48 -25.78 20.67
N MET A 297 -6.91 -24.79 21.36
CA MET A 297 -6.66 -23.47 20.76
C MET A 297 -5.68 -23.54 19.59
N LEU A 298 -4.58 -24.29 19.72
CA LEU A 298 -3.60 -24.39 18.64
C LEU A 298 -4.15 -25.14 17.42
N ARG A 299 -4.97 -26.16 17.62
CA ARG A 299 -5.66 -26.85 16.52
C ARG A 299 -6.67 -25.94 15.81
N ARG A 300 -7.41 -25.13 16.55
CA ARG A 300 -8.29 -24.10 15.95
C ARG A 300 -7.50 -23.04 15.19
N ALA A 301 -6.36 -22.61 15.72
CA ALA A 301 -5.49 -21.69 14.99
C ALA A 301 -5.08 -22.25 13.60
N ILE A 302 -4.68 -23.53 13.55
CA ILE A 302 -4.33 -24.23 12.31
C ILE A 302 -5.56 -24.42 11.41
N GLN A 303 -6.73 -24.68 11.97
CA GLN A 303 -7.96 -24.79 11.19
C GLN A 303 -8.29 -23.49 10.43
N TYR A 304 -8.10 -22.31 11.07
CA TYR A 304 -8.38 -21.01 10.45
C TYR A 304 -7.22 -20.51 9.58
N ASP A 305 -5.99 -20.92 9.87
CA ASP A 305 -4.80 -20.57 9.10
C ASP A 305 -3.83 -21.76 9.03
N PRO A 306 -4.06 -22.69 8.07
CA PRO A 306 -3.25 -23.91 7.94
C PRO A 306 -1.78 -23.65 7.58
N ASN A 307 -1.45 -22.45 7.15
CA ASN A 307 -0.07 -22.08 6.82
C ASN A 307 0.63 -21.29 7.93
N ASN A 308 0.05 -21.24 9.13
CA ASN A 308 0.62 -20.52 10.25
C ASN A 308 1.75 -21.31 10.92
N LYS A 309 2.98 -21.01 10.54
CA LYS A 309 4.18 -21.63 11.11
C LYS A 309 4.19 -21.64 12.64
N SER A 310 3.79 -20.53 13.28
CA SER A 310 3.85 -20.39 14.73
C SER A 310 2.87 -21.33 15.42
N ALA A 311 1.68 -21.55 14.85
CA ALA A 311 0.68 -22.46 15.37
C ALA A 311 1.18 -23.92 15.36
N HIS A 312 1.73 -24.37 14.21
CA HIS A 312 2.33 -25.70 14.09
C HIS A 312 3.50 -25.89 15.03
N TYR A 313 4.39 -24.91 15.12
CA TYR A 313 5.55 -24.98 16.02
C TYR A 313 5.14 -25.08 17.49
N LEU A 314 4.18 -24.27 17.95
CA LEU A 314 3.69 -24.32 19.33
C LEU A 314 2.93 -25.62 19.63
N LEU A 315 2.15 -26.13 18.67
CA LEU A 315 1.48 -27.43 18.82
C LEU A 315 2.52 -28.56 18.92
N ALA A 316 3.57 -28.54 18.11
CA ALA A 316 4.64 -29.53 18.19
C ALA A 316 5.34 -29.52 19.55
N GLN A 317 5.64 -28.34 20.10
CA GLN A 317 6.22 -28.22 21.44
C GLN A 317 5.29 -28.79 22.53
N LEU A 318 3.99 -28.48 22.43
CA LEU A 318 2.99 -29.03 23.38
C LEU A 318 2.89 -30.55 23.31
N LEU A 319 2.85 -31.12 22.09
CA LEU A 319 2.80 -32.55 21.84
C LEU A 319 4.06 -33.25 22.36
N GLN A 320 5.23 -32.65 22.21
CA GLN A 320 6.47 -33.13 22.75
C GLN A 320 6.44 -33.14 24.30
N GLN A 321 5.92 -32.07 24.90
CA GLN A 321 5.78 -31.97 26.37
C GLN A 321 4.83 -33.02 26.91
N THR A 322 3.79 -33.43 26.18
CA THR A 322 2.80 -34.44 26.54
C THR A 322 3.19 -35.89 26.16
N GLY A 323 4.42 -36.10 25.64
CA GLY A 323 4.94 -37.41 25.27
C GLY A 323 4.49 -37.94 23.91
N ARG A 324 3.77 -37.15 23.10
CA ARG A 324 3.25 -37.52 21.78
C ARG A 324 4.28 -37.23 20.69
N SER A 325 5.46 -37.85 20.78
CA SER A 325 6.65 -37.54 20.01
C SER A 325 6.46 -37.66 18.49
N ASP A 326 5.69 -38.63 18.02
CA ASP A 326 5.51 -38.83 16.56
C ASP A 326 4.59 -37.77 15.93
N GLU A 327 3.60 -37.29 16.68
CA GLU A 327 2.78 -36.17 16.24
C GLU A 327 3.59 -34.86 16.28
N ALA A 328 4.38 -34.66 17.33
CA ALA A 328 5.28 -33.52 17.45
C ALA A 328 6.23 -33.40 16.26
N LYS A 329 6.86 -34.51 15.83
CA LYS A 329 7.75 -34.55 14.66
C LYS A 329 7.05 -34.11 13.38
N ARG A 330 5.78 -34.54 13.18
CA ARG A 330 4.98 -34.13 12.01
C ARG A 330 4.71 -32.64 12.00
N GLU A 331 4.29 -32.08 13.13
CA GLU A 331 4.01 -30.66 13.24
C GLU A 331 5.27 -29.80 13.09
N PHE A 332 6.42 -30.22 13.64
CA PHE A 332 7.71 -29.54 13.41
C PHE A 332 8.10 -29.57 11.93
N ALA A 333 7.95 -30.68 11.22
CA ALA A 333 8.26 -30.79 9.81
C ALA A 333 7.39 -29.84 8.94
N ILE A 334 6.12 -29.67 9.32
CA ILE A 334 5.23 -28.68 8.67
C ILE A 334 5.74 -27.26 8.92
N ALA A 335 6.07 -26.93 10.18
CA ALA A 335 6.57 -25.61 10.54
C ALA A 335 7.89 -25.25 9.81
N GLU A 336 8.81 -26.22 9.65
CA GLU A 336 10.05 -26.05 8.88
C GLU A 336 9.79 -25.81 7.39
N ARG A 337 8.90 -26.59 6.77
CA ARG A 337 8.52 -26.41 5.37
C ARG A 337 7.96 -25.01 5.13
N LEU A 338 7.05 -24.55 5.99
CA LEU A 338 6.46 -23.20 5.91
C LEU A 338 7.49 -22.09 6.12
N GLN A 339 8.63 -22.37 6.76
CA GLN A 339 9.75 -21.42 6.83
C GLN A 339 10.53 -21.32 5.53
N GLY A 340 10.71 -22.45 4.83
CA GLY A 340 11.48 -22.50 3.57
C GLY A 340 10.77 -21.82 2.40
N ASP A 341 9.42 -21.81 2.41
CA ASP A 341 8.61 -21.21 1.34
C ASP A 341 8.57 -19.66 1.40
N VAL A 342 8.92 -19.08 2.54
CA VAL A 342 8.99 -17.59 2.71
C VAL A 342 10.32 -17.01 2.21
N VAL A 343 11.34 -17.86 1.96
CA VAL A 343 12.71 -17.44 1.58
C VAL A 343 12.93 -17.53 0.06
N LYS A 344 11.96 -18.03 -0.69
CA LYS A 344 11.97 -18.06 -2.17
C LYS A 344 11.11 -16.94 -2.74
#